data_21d258ab41039bd55c1cd5278bbc7caf
#
_entry.id   21d258ab41039bd55c1cd5278bbc7caf
#
_cell.length_a   1.000
_cell.length_b   1.000
_cell.length_c   1.000
_cell.angle_alpha   90.00
_cell.angle_beta   90.00
_cell.angle_gamma   90.00
#
_symmetry.space_group_name_H-M   'P 1'
#
loop_
_entity.id
_entity.type
_entity.pdbx_description
1 polymer ?
#
loop_
_entity_poly.entity_id
_entity_poly.type
_entity_poly.pdbx_seq_one_letter_code
_entity_poly.pdbx_strand_id
1 'polypeptide(L)'
;MSTDNSFGLMRIGLATAEDIRRWSYGEVKKPETINYRTLKPEKDGLFCEKIFGPTRDWECACGKYKRVRFKGIICERCGVEVTRSKVRRDRMGHIELAAPVTHIWYFKGVPSRLGYLLDLAPKDLEKVIYFAAYMITSVDEEARHRDLANLQAEYDQETRVLADQRDSDIAAVAADLEKDLAKLESEGAKAAEKKKARDAADKTMAQIRKRADADLDRKEQVWDRFKNLKVADLEGDEGLYRAMRDKYGQYFEGSMGAEAIQRRLQTFDLEAESEMLRETIKTGKGQRKTRALKRLKV
;
A
#
# COMPACT_ATOMS: atom_id res chain seq x y z
N MET A 1 50.06 -0.26 22.52
CA MET A 1 50.17 0.20 21.16
C MET A 1 49.05 1.19 20.93
N SER A 2 49.40 2.46 20.87
CA SER A 2 48.47 3.55 20.52
C SER A 2 48.20 3.41 19.03
N THR A 3 47.00 3.01 18.62
CA THR A 3 46.57 3.10 17.23
C THR A 3 46.31 4.59 17.01
N ASP A 4 47.25 5.24 16.32
CA ASP A 4 47.01 6.58 15.80
C ASP A 4 45.79 6.54 14.86
N ASN A 5 44.65 6.93 15.37
CA ASN A 5 43.42 7.12 14.60
C ASN A 5 43.49 8.47 13.85
N SER A 6 44.56 8.72 13.11
CA SER A 6 44.63 9.87 12.22
C SER A 6 43.86 9.57 10.95
N PHE A 7 42.81 10.30 10.69
CA PHE A 7 42.03 10.22 9.46
C PHE A 7 41.95 11.60 8.80
N GLY A 8 42.04 11.66 7.48
CA GLY A 8 41.98 12.91 6.72
C GLY A 8 40.54 13.36 6.40
N LEU A 9 39.59 12.44 6.46
CA LEU A 9 38.19 12.70 6.13
C LEU A 9 37.25 11.81 6.94
N MET A 10 36.15 12.39 7.41
CA MET A 10 35.05 11.66 8.02
C MET A 10 33.79 11.82 7.17
N ARG A 11 33.17 10.70 6.80
CA ARG A 11 31.88 10.67 6.10
C ARG A 11 30.78 10.13 6.99
N ILE A 12 29.72 10.93 7.15
CA ILE A 12 28.50 10.51 7.86
C ILE A 12 27.44 10.21 6.82
N GLY A 13 26.81 9.06 6.90
CA GLY A 13 25.76 8.63 5.99
C GLY A 13 24.85 7.57 6.62
N LEU A 14 23.84 7.15 5.88
CA LEU A 14 22.98 6.03 6.27
C LEU A 14 23.67 4.72 5.91
N ALA A 15 23.51 3.72 6.78
CA ALA A 15 23.94 2.35 6.49
C ALA A 15 23.01 1.72 5.44
N THR A 16 23.60 0.96 4.53
CA THR A 16 22.84 0.12 3.62
C THR A 16 22.38 -1.17 4.31
N ALA A 17 21.43 -1.89 3.71
CA ALA A 17 21.02 -3.20 4.21
C ALA A 17 22.20 -4.20 4.26
N GLU A 18 23.12 -4.11 3.28
CA GLU A 18 24.33 -4.93 3.23
C GLU A 18 25.30 -4.60 4.36
N ASP A 19 25.48 -3.32 4.69
CA ASP A 19 26.29 -2.90 5.82
C ASP A 19 25.72 -3.45 7.14
N ILE A 20 24.41 -3.37 7.33
CA ILE A 20 23.75 -3.89 8.53
C ILE A 20 23.92 -5.41 8.64
N ARG A 21 23.77 -6.15 7.53
CA ARG A 21 23.99 -7.60 7.53
C ARG A 21 25.47 -7.94 7.83
N ARG A 22 26.41 -7.18 7.30
CA ARG A 22 27.84 -7.35 7.55
C ARG A 22 28.23 -7.12 9.02
N TRP A 23 27.60 -6.14 9.68
CA TRP A 23 27.84 -5.85 11.10
C TRP A 23 27.08 -6.77 12.05
N SER A 24 26.08 -7.47 11.56
CA SER A 24 25.19 -8.31 12.36
C SER A 24 25.83 -9.64 12.71
N TYR A 25 25.61 -10.07 13.95
CA TYR A 25 25.98 -11.41 14.44
C TYR A 25 24.91 -12.48 14.17
N GLY A 26 23.75 -12.08 13.63
CA GLY A 26 22.69 -12.98 13.24
C GLY A 26 21.32 -12.31 13.15
N GLU A 27 20.40 -13.04 12.56
CA GLU A 27 19.01 -12.61 12.36
C GLU A 27 18.15 -12.91 13.59
N VAL A 28 17.39 -11.92 14.04
CA VAL A 28 16.36 -12.06 15.08
C VAL A 28 15.06 -12.48 14.39
N LYS A 29 14.63 -13.73 14.64
CA LYS A 29 13.46 -14.34 13.95
C LYS A 29 12.18 -14.30 14.78
N LYS A 30 12.30 -14.07 16.09
CA LYS A 30 11.19 -14.14 17.04
C LYS A 30 11.08 -12.86 17.85
N PRO A 31 9.85 -12.41 18.16
CA PRO A 31 9.62 -11.22 18.97
C PRO A 31 9.85 -11.45 20.47
N GLU A 32 10.00 -12.70 20.89
CA GLU A 32 10.19 -13.04 22.31
C GLU A 32 11.50 -12.48 22.84
N THR A 33 11.49 -12.06 24.10
CA THR A 33 12.63 -11.50 24.81
C THR A 33 13.25 -12.52 25.77
N ILE A 34 12.56 -12.82 26.85
CA ILE A 34 12.96 -13.76 27.88
C ILE A 34 11.82 -14.75 28.16
N ASN A 35 12.19 -15.96 28.52
CA ASN A 35 11.24 -16.95 29.00
C ASN A 35 10.80 -16.59 30.44
N TYR A 36 9.50 -16.39 30.65
CA TYR A 36 8.95 -15.96 31.93
C TYR A 36 9.18 -16.98 33.06
N ARG A 37 9.33 -18.29 32.74
CA ARG A 37 9.53 -19.37 33.70
C ARG A 37 11.01 -19.50 34.07
N THR A 38 11.91 -19.44 33.11
CA THR A 38 13.33 -19.69 33.31
C THR A 38 14.16 -18.41 33.48
N LEU A 39 13.56 -17.24 33.17
CA LEU A 39 14.18 -15.91 33.12
C LEU A 39 15.43 -15.86 32.22
N LYS A 40 15.55 -16.80 31.29
CA LYS A 40 16.63 -16.83 30.31
C LYS A 40 16.16 -16.24 28.96
N PRO A 41 17.08 -15.62 28.22
CA PRO A 41 16.78 -15.14 26.86
C PRO A 41 16.30 -16.26 25.93
N GLU A 42 15.25 -16.02 25.21
CA GLU A 42 14.75 -16.96 24.20
C GLU A 42 15.71 -17.05 23.02
N LYS A 43 15.85 -18.26 22.48
CA LYS A 43 16.68 -18.49 21.30
C LYS A 43 16.05 -17.82 20.07
N ASP A 44 16.89 -17.16 19.27
CA ASP A 44 16.52 -16.40 18.06
C ASP A 44 15.57 -15.22 18.34
N GLY A 45 15.39 -14.84 19.61
CA GLY A 45 14.62 -13.69 20.06
C GLY A 45 15.45 -12.42 20.19
N LEU A 46 14.81 -11.34 20.68
CA LEU A 46 15.41 -9.99 20.78
C LEU A 46 16.58 -9.92 21.77
N PHE A 47 16.73 -10.88 22.69
CA PHE A 47 17.85 -10.98 23.64
C PHE A 47 18.69 -12.25 23.48
N CYS A 48 18.60 -12.90 22.32
CA CYS A 48 19.27 -14.18 22.05
C CYS A 48 20.78 -14.13 22.38
N GLU A 49 21.25 -15.06 23.22
CA GLU A 49 22.66 -15.14 23.61
C GLU A 49 23.58 -15.58 22.46
N LYS A 50 23.04 -16.33 21.49
CA LYS A 50 23.79 -16.73 20.30
C LYS A 50 24.14 -15.52 19.43
N ILE A 51 23.24 -14.56 19.30
CA ILE A 51 23.41 -13.35 18.47
C ILE A 51 24.21 -12.29 19.24
N PHE A 52 23.74 -11.93 20.43
CA PHE A 52 24.27 -10.79 21.18
C PHE A 52 25.38 -11.16 22.18
N GLY A 53 25.55 -12.42 22.49
CA GLY A 53 26.52 -12.89 23.45
C GLY A 53 25.90 -13.32 24.78
N PRO A 54 26.71 -13.90 25.69
CA PRO A 54 26.25 -14.47 26.93
C PRO A 54 25.73 -13.40 27.90
N THR A 55 24.79 -13.77 28.76
CA THR A 55 24.28 -12.92 29.86
C THR A 55 25.21 -12.88 31.07
N ARG A 56 26.03 -13.90 31.24
CA ARG A 56 27.04 -13.98 32.33
C ARG A 56 28.44 -14.12 31.74
N ASP A 57 29.39 -13.51 32.39
CA ASP A 57 30.80 -13.60 31.98
C ASP A 57 31.28 -15.04 31.91
N TRP A 58 31.86 -15.41 30.79
CA TRP A 58 32.51 -16.70 30.58
C TRP A 58 31.61 -17.94 30.72
N GLU A 59 30.30 -17.76 30.57
CA GLU A 59 29.32 -18.84 30.67
C GLU A 59 28.47 -18.92 29.39
N CYS A 60 28.32 -20.11 28.81
CA CYS A 60 27.39 -20.30 27.71
C CYS A 60 25.96 -20.55 28.20
N ALA A 61 24.94 -20.33 27.36
CA ALA A 61 23.52 -20.42 27.74
C ALA A 61 23.11 -21.78 28.31
N CYS A 62 23.66 -22.88 27.83
CA CYS A 62 23.39 -24.24 28.32
C CYS A 62 24.20 -24.65 29.56
N GLY A 63 25.17 -23.82 29.97
CA GLY A 63 26.00 -24.09 31.15
C GLY A 63 27.09 -25.15 30.97
N LYS A 64 27.35 -25.65 29.76
CA LYS A 64 28.42 -26.59 29.48
C LYS A 64 29.79 -26.00 29.71
N TYR A 65 29.99 -24.76 29.30
CA TYR A 65 31.23 -24.01 29.51
C TYR A 65 30.97 -22.85 30.47
N LYS A 66 31.73 -22.77 31.58
CA LYS A 66 31.50 -21.80 32.69
C LYS A 66 32.77 -21.11 33.19
N ARG A 67 33.90 -21.26 32.50
CA ARG A 67 35.18 -20.73 33.01
C ARG A 67 35.96 -19.99 31.93
N VAL A 68 36.79 -19.04 32.35
CA VAL A 68 37.66 -18.20 31.49
C VAL A 68 38.57 -19.04 30.58
N ARG A 69 39.00 -20.25 30.97
CA ARG A 69 39.82 -21.13 30.15
C ARG A 69 39.19 -21.49 28.81
N PHE A 70 37.87 -21.36 28.71
CA PHE A 70 37.10 -21.64 27.47
C PHE A 70 36.85 -20.39 26.67
N LYS A 71 37.54 -19.28 26.92
CA LYS A 71 37.40 -18.02 26.21
C LYS A 71 37.46 -18.20 24.69
N GLY A 72 36.48 -17.63 23.95
CA GLY A 72 36.43 -17.65 22.50
C GLY A 72 35.87 -18.93 21.89
N ILE A 73 35.55 -19.96 22.69
CA ILE A 73 34.94 -21.19 22.21
C ILE A 73 33.47 -20.94 21.96
N ILE A 74 32.98 -21.33 20.79
CA ILE A 74 31.55 -21.36 20.47
C ILE A 74 31.01 -22.72 20.93
N CYS A 75 30.05 -22.68 21.83
CA CYS A 75 29.47 -23.90 22.39
C CYS A 75 28.71 -24.67 21.31
N GLU A 76 29.09 -25.90 21.01
CA GLU A 76 28.49 -26.75 20.01
C GLU A 76 27.03 -27.11 20.32
N ARG A 77 26.60 -27.05 21.60
CA ARG A 77 25.24 -27.36 22.02
C ARG A 77 24.27 -26.20 21.89
N CYS A 78 24.68 -24.97 22.29
CA CYS A 78 23.80 -23.79 22.31
C CYS A 78 24.22 -22.69 21.31
N GLY A 79 25.39 -22.82 20.69
CA GLY A 79 25.90 -21.85 19.72
C GLY A 79 26.39 -20.53 20.32
N VAL A 80 26.43 -20.40 21.63
CA VAL A 80 26.85 -19.16 22.32
C VAL A 80 28.36 -19.16 22.47
N GLU A 81 29.00 -18.06 22.14
CA GLU A 81 30.42 -17.83 22.33
C GLU A 81 30.73 -17.54 23.81
N VAL A 82 31.74 -18.18 24.35
CA VAL A 82 32.18 -17.96 25.72
C VAL A 82 33.03 -16.71 25.79
N THR A 83 32.42 -15.60 26.17
CA THR A 83 33.06 -14.28 26.25
C THR A 83 32.48 -13.47 27.44
N ARG A 84 32.90 -12.23 27.59
CA ARG A 84 32.33 -11.33 28.59
C ARG A 84 30.95 -10.88 28.19
N SER A 85 30.05 -10.72 29.17
CA SER A 85 28.69 -10.20 28.95
C SER A 85 28.64 -8.77 28.36
N LYS A 86 29.73 -7.99 28.57
CA LYS A 86 29.87 -6.63 28.01
C LYS A 86 29.67 -6.57 26.50
N VAL A 87 30.04 -7.65 25.78
CA VAL A 87 29.88 -7.71 24.30
C VAL A 87 28.43 -7.52 23.83
N ARG A 88 27.46 -7.79 24.71
CA ARG A 88 26.03 -7.56 24.43
C ARG A 88 25.68 -6.09 24.15
N ARG A 89 26.52 -5.15 24.59
CA ARG A 89 26.35 -3.72 24.30
C ARG A 89 26.91 -3.32 22.94
N ASP A 90 27.82 -4.11 22.41
CA ASP A 90 28.56 -3.79 21.19
C ASP A 90 28.04 -4.58 19.99
N ARG A 91 27.53 -5.80 20.20
CA ARG A 91 27.04 -6.68 19.14
C ARG A 91 25.69 -6.24 18.61
N MET A 92 25.58 -6.21 17.29
CA MET A 92 24.35 -5.92 16.56
C MET A 92 23.76 -7.21 16.00
N GLY A 93 22.43 -7.29 16.02
CA GLY A 93 21.65 -8.24 15.25
C GLY A 93 20.82 -7.49 14.21
N HIS A 94 20.20 -8.20 13.29
CA HIS A 94 19.30 -7.60 12.31
C HIS A 94 17.96 -8.34 12.27
N ILE A 95 16.96 -7.67 11.72
CA ILE A 95 15.62 -8.21 11.46
C ILE A 95 15.39 -8.06 9.96
N GLU A 96 15.11 -9.16 9.26
CA GLU A 96 14.65 -9.11 7.87
C GLU A 96 13.18 -8.72 7.85
N LEU A 97 12.87 -7.65 7.13
CA LEU A 97 11.50 -7.16 7.00
C LEU A 97 10.77 -7.96 5.92
N ALA A 98 9.51 -8.32 6.17
CA ALA A 98 8.66 -9.03 5.21
C ALA A 98 8.26 -8.14 4.02
N ALA A 99 8.27 -6.82 4.19
CA ALA A 99 7.92 -5.83 3.18
C ALA A 99 8.84 -4.60 3.31
N PRO A 100 9.03 -3.82 2.23
CA PRO A 100 9.78 -2.57 2.31
C PRO A 100 9.13 -1.58 3.25
N VAL A 101 9.93 -0.76 3.91
CA VAL A 101 9.50 0.31 4.82
C VAL A 101 10.12 1.62 4.40
N THR A 102 9.34 2.68 4.41
CA THR A 102 9.81 4.03 4.07
C THR A 102 10.62 4.61 5.22
N HIS A 103 11.84 5.08 4.93
CA HIS A 103 12.71 5.70 5.93
C HIS A 103 12.16 7.06 6.37
N ILE A 104 12.06 7.25 7.69
CA ILE A 104 11.42 8.43 8.28
C ILE A 104 12.09 9.76 7.89
N TRP A 105 13.41 9.79 7.69
CA TRP A 105 14.13 11.01 7.31
C TRP A 105 13.74 11.53 5.93
N TYR A 106 13.40 10.64 5.00
CA TYR A 106 12.94 11.03 3.66
C TYR A 106 11.44 11.34 3.62
N PHE A 107 10.68 10.75 4.57
CA PHE A 107 9.24 10.92 4.65
C PHE A 107 8.82 12.13 5.50
N LYS A 108 9.23 12.17 6.79
CA LYS A 108 8.82 13.19 7.78
C LYS A 108 9.79 14.38 7.90
N GLY A 109 10.87 14.40 7.12
CA GLY A 109 11.78 15.54 7.08
C GLY A 109 11.08 16.84 6.64
N VAL A 110 11.58 17.98 7.07
CA VAL A 110 11.07 19.29 6.62
C VAL A 110 12.21 20.00 5.87
N PRO A 111 12.10 20.11 4.56
CA PRO A 111 11.06 19.62 3.65
C PRO A 111 11.11 18.09 3.43
N SER A 112 9.94 17.47 3.16
CA SER A 112 9.88 16.03 2.82
C SER A 112 10.54 15.78 1.45
N ARG A 113 11.64 15.03 1.44
CA ARG A 113 12.34 14.71 0.18
C ARG A 113 11.49 13.87 -0.76
N LEU A 114 10.82 12.84 -0.22
CA LEU A 114 9.90 12.01 -1.00
C LEU A 114 8.72 12.81 -1.56
N GLY A 115 8.13 13.68 -0.74
CA GLY A 115 7.02 14.52 -1.18
C GLY A 115 7.39 15.45 -2.34
N TYR A 116 8.57 16.08 -2.29
CA TYR A 116 9.03 16.91 -3.40
C TYR A 116 9.46 16.13 -4.62
N LEU A 117 10.16 15.01 -4.46
CA LEU A 117 10.59 14.17 -5.57
C LEU A 117 9.39 13.61 -6.34
N LEU A 118 8.42 13.04 -5.63
CA LEU A 118 7.24 12.41 -6.23
C LEU A 118 6.10 13.41 -6.51
N ASP A 119 6.28 14.68 -6.19
CA ASP A 119 5.26 15.74 -6.29
C ASP A 119 3.95 15.45 -5.52
N LEU A 120 4.07 14.77 -4.39
CA LEU A 120 2.95 14.40 -3.52
C LEU A 120 2.89 15.32 -2.28
N ALA A 121 1.67 15.72 -1.91
CA ALA A 121 1.47 16.42 -0.64
C ALA A 121 1.77 15.49 0.55
N PRO A 122 2.27 16.01 1.70
CA PRO A 122 2.58 15.17 2.85
C PRO A 122 1.42 14.29 3.32
N LYS A 123 0.19 14.80 3.30
CA LYS A 123 -1.02 14.05 3.65
C LYS A 123 -1.32 12.91 2.68
N ASP A 124 -1.05 13.12 1.40
CA ASP A 124 -1.30 12.10 0.37
C ASP A 124 -0.23 11.02 0.43
N LEU A 125 1.02 11.40 0.67
CA LEU A 125 2.09 10.45 0.94
C LEU A 125 1.80 9.58 2.19
N GLU A 126 1.23 10.17 3.25
CA GLU A 126 0.76 9.44 4.43
C GLU A 126 -0.32 8.42 4.09
N LYS A 127 -1.33 8.80 3.29
CA LYS A 127 -2.39 7.87 2.88
C LYS A 127 -1.83 6.64 2.17
N VAL A 128 -0.84 6.82 1.29
CA VAL A 128 -0.20 5.71 0.59
C VAL A 128 0.58 4.83 1.56
N ILE A 129 1.45 5.41 2.38
CA ILE A 129 2.34 4.67 3.30
C ILE A 129 1.55 3.87 4.34
N TYR A 130 0.44 4.43 4.84
CA TYR A 130 -0.40 3.80 5.88
C TYR A 130 -1.58 3.00 5.31
N PHE A 131 -1.53 2.61 4.03
CA PHE A 131 -2.54 1.76 3.38
C PHE A 131 -3.96 2.35 3.37
N ALA A 132 -4.07 3.69 3.31
CA ALA A 132 -5.35 4.38 3.21
C ALA A 132 -5.74 4.75 1.76
N ALA A 133 -4.82 4.66 0.82
CA ALA A 133 -5.08 4.89 -0.61
C ALA A 133 -4.12 4.10 -1.48
N TYR A 134 -4.61 3.65 -2.63
CA TYR A 134 -3.80 3.14 -3.72
C TYR A 134 -3.12 4.30 -4.44
N MET A 135 -1.85 4.13 -4.80
CA MET A 135 -1.15 5.02 -5.70
C MET A 135 -0.96 4.32 -7.04
N ILE A 136 -1.29 5.00 -8.12
CA ILE A 136 -1.07 4.51 -9.49
C ILE A 136 0.42 4.63 -9.78
N THR A 137 1.06 3.49 -10.00
CA THR A 137 2.52 3.40 -10.19
C THR A 137 2.93 3.49 -11.66
N SER A 138 2.09 2.97 -12.55
CA SER A 138 2.29 3.04 -14.00
C SER A 138 0.96 3.13 -14.76
N VAL A 139 0.98 3.77 -15.90
CA VAL A 139 -0.14 3.84 -16.87
C VAL A 139 0.44 3.67 -18.26
N ASP A 140 -0.07 2.70 -19.02
CA ASP A 140 0.24 2.54 -20.42
C ASP A 140 -0.66 3.47 -21.26
N GLU A 141 -0.18 4.69 -21.44
CA GLU A 141 -0.90 5.75 -22.21
C GLU A 141 -1.08 5.35 -23.67
N GLU A 142 -0.09 4.68 -24.27
CA GLU A 142 -0.12 4.31 -25.68
C GLU A 142 -1.18 3.23 -25.94
N ALA A 143 -1.18 2.16 -25.15
CA ALA A 143 -2.20 1.12 -25.25
C ALA A 143 -3.59 1.66 -24.96
N ARG A 144 -3.73 2.50 -23.90
CA ARG A 144 -5.00 3.14 -23.57
C ARG A 144 -5.54 4.00 -24.72
N HIS A 145 -4.70 4.83 -25.34
CA HIS A 145 -5.10 5.67 -26.46
C HIS A 145 -5.48 4.85 -27.70
N ARG A 146 -4.72 3.83 -28.02
CA ARG A 146 -4.99 2.94 -29.15
C ARG A 146 -6.34 2.25 -29.02
N ASP A 147 -6.66 1.76 -27.82
CA ASP A 147 -7.82 0.93 -27.58
C ASP A 147 -9.06 1.73 -27.10
N LEU A 148 -8.92 3.03 -26.86
CA LEU A 148 -9.95 3.89 -26.27
C LEU A 148 -11.30 3.82 -26.98
N ALA A 149 -11.31 3.80 -28.33
CA ALA A 149 -12.54 3.74 -29.11
C ALA A 149 -13.30 2.42 -28.89
N ASN A 150 -12.58 1.30 -28.80
CA ASN A 150 -13.18 -0.02 -28.54
C ASN A 150 -13.72 -0.10 -27.12
N LEU A 151 -12.94 0.40 -26.15
CA LEU A 151 -13.34 0.44 -24.74
C LEU A 151 -14.56 1.32 -24.48
N GLN A 152 -14.68 2.45 -25.23
CA GLN A 152 -15.86 3.29 -25.19
C GLN A 152 -17.09 2.55 -25.75
N ALA A 153 -16.94 1.85 -26.87
CA ALA A 153 -18.04 1.08 -27.47
C ALA A 153 -18.51 -0.05 -26.53
N GLU A 154 -17.58 -0.75 -25.85
CA GLU A 154 -17.90 -1.76 -24.85
C GLU A 154 -18.64 -1.16 -23.64
N TYR A 155 -18.17 -0.02 -23.14
CA TYR A 155 -18.84 0.70 -22.06
C TYR A 155 -20.25 1.12 -22.45
N ASP A 156 -20.44 1.70 -23.65
CA ASP A 156 -21.75 2.13 -24.15
C ASP A 156 -22.70 0.94 -24.32
N GLN A 157 -22.19 -0.21 -24.78
CA GLN A 157 -22.99 -1.42 -24.91
C GLN A 157 -23.43 -1.96 -23.53
N GLU A 158 -22.50 -2.05 -22.58
CA GLU A 158 -22.81 -2.53 -21.22
C GLU A 158 -23.82 -1.64 -20.49
N THR A 159 -23.71 -0.33 -20.65
CA THR A 159 -24.65 0.63 -20.04
C THR A 159 -26.03 0.55 -20.66
N ARG A 160 -26.11 0.35 -21.99
CA ARG A 160 -27.39 0.08 -22.68
C ARG A 160 -28.05 -1.21 -22.20
N VAL A 161 -27.29 -2.30 -22.13
CA VAL A 161 -27.83 -3.60 -21.63
C VAL A 161 -28.39 -3.46 -20.22
N LEU A 162 -27.73 -2.74 -19.33
CA LEU A 162 -28.23 -2.49 -17.97
C LEU A 162 -29.48 -1.64 -17.96
N ALA A 163 -29.56 -0.61 -18.80
CA ALA A 163 -30.74 0.23 -18.92
C ALA A 163 -31.93 -0.57 -19.49
N ASP A 164 -31.70 -1.36 -20.54
CA ASP A 164 -32.74 -2.21 -21.17
C ASP A 164 -33.23 -3.27 -20.17
N GLN A 165 -32.34 -3.87 -19.38
CA GLN A 165 -32.70 -4.84 -18.32
C GLN A 165 -33.57 -4.16 -17.26
N ARG A 166 -33.20 -2.95 -16.79
CA ARG A 166 -34.00 -2.17 -15.84
C ARG A 166 -35.42 -1.94 -16.38
N ASP A 167 -35.51 -1.50 -17.63
CA ASP A 167 -36.79 -1.17 -18.22
C ASP A 167 -37.65 -2.41 -18.46
N SER A 168 -37.04 -3.54 -18.83
CA SER A 168 -37.68 -4.84 -18.93
C SER A 168 -38.19 -5.34 -17.59
N ASP A 169 -37.39 -5.25 -16.53
CA ASP A 169 -37.78 -5.67 -15.17
C ASP A 169 -38.96 -4.81 -14.65
N ILE A 170 -38.95 -3.51 -14.91
CA ILE A 170 -40.04 -2.61 -14.56
C ILE A 170 -41.32 -2.96 -15.34
N ALA A 171 -41.20 -3.24 -16.65
CA ALA A 171 -42.33 -3.64 -17.48
C ALA A 171 -42.93 -4.98 -17.01
N ALA A 172 -42.10 -5.93 -16.59
CA ALA A 172 -42.57 -7.19 -16.02
C ALA A 172 -43.39 -7.00 -14.74
N VAL A 173 -42.91 -6.15 -13.81
CA VAL A 173 -43.65 -5.82 -12.58
C VAL A 173 -44.97 -5.11 -12.89
N ALA A 174 -44.99 -4.22 -13.89
CA ALA A 174 -46.21 -3.53 -14.32
C ALA A 174 -47.23 -4.52 -14.92
N ALA A 175 -46.79 -5.44 -15.77
CA ALA A 175 -47.64 -6.46 -16.37
C ALA A 175 -48.22 -7.44 -15.33
N ASP A 176 -47.44 -7.80 -14.31
CA ASP A 176 -47.92 -8.64 -13.21
C ASP A 176 -48.91 -7.90 -12.32
N LEU A 177 -48.73 -6.59 -12.08
CA LEU A 177 -49.68 -5.75 -11.40
C LEU A 177 -51.04 -5.70 -12.14
N GLU A 178 -51.01 -5.58 -13.49
CA GLU A 178 -52.25 -5.58 -14.28
C GLU A 178 -52.99 -6.91 -14.15
N LYS A 179 -52.32 -8.04 -14.17
CA LYS A 179 -52.90 -9.37 -13.95
C LYS A 179 -53.49 -9.49 -12.54
N ASP A 180 -52.79 -9.03 -11.53
CA ASP A 180 -53.28 -9.07 -10.13
C ASP A 180 -54.49 -8.15 -9.92
N LEU A 181 -54.49 -6.98 -10.53
CA LEU A 181 -55.63 -6.08 -10.49
C LEU A 181 -56.86 -6.68 -11.19
N ALA A 182 -56.72 -7.29 -12.35
CA ALA A 182 -57.78 -8.00 -13.09
C ALA A 182 -58.35 -9.15 -12.26
N LYS A 183 -57.49 -9.89 -11.55
CA LYS A 183 -57.90 -10.96 -10.65
C LYS A 183 -58.68 -10.46 -9.45
N LEU A 184 -58.21 -9.41 -8.79
CA LEU A 184 -58.87 -8.74 -7.68
C LEU A 184 -60.21 -8.10 -8.10
N GLU A 185 -60.32 -7.69 -9.37
CA GLU A 185 -61.62 -7.22 -9.93
C GLU A 185 -62.64 -8.33 -10.12
N SER A 186 -62.21 -9.45 -10.65
CA SER A 186 -63.07 -10.63 -10.82
C SER A 186 -63.54 -11.23 -9.49
N GLU A 187 -62.73 -11.12 -8.46
CA GLU A 187 -63.03 -11.58 -7.09
C GLU A 187 -63.83 -10.57 -6.25
N GLY A 188 -64.15 -9.37 -6.76
CA GLY A 188 -64.90 -8.35 -6.05
C GLY A 188 -64.16 -7.71 -4.88
N ALA A 189 -62.81 -7.71 -4.93
CA ALA A 189 -61.95 -7.22 -3.86
C ALA A 189 -62.14 -5.74 -3.54
N LYS A 190 -61.92 -5.36 -2.27
CA LYS A 190 -62.11 -3.99 -1.77
C LYS A 190 -61.06 -3.05 -2.35
N ALA A 191 -61.46 -1.75 -2.48
CA ALA A 191 -60.52 -0.72 -2.98
C ALA A 191 -59.21 -0.61 -2.20
N ALA A 192 -59.18 -0.98 -0.91
CA ALA A 192 -58.01 -1.02 -0.08
C ALA A 192 -57.00 -2.10 -0.51
N GLU A 193 -57.46 -3.27 -0.99
CA GLU A 193 -56.63 -4.38 -1.46
C GLU A 193 -55.97 -4.04 -2.81
N LYS A 194 -56.76 -3.43 -3.72
CA LYS A 194 -56.22 -2.91 -4.98
C LYS A 194 -55.18 -1.82 -4.77
N LYS A 195 -55.39 -0.91 -3.80
CA LYS A 195 -54.41 0.10 -3.42
C LYS A 195 -53.13 -0.54 -2.89
N LYS A 196 -53.25 -1.54 -1.99
CA LYS A 196 -52.11 -2.23 -1.43
C LYS A 196 -51.28 -2.95 -2.50
N ALA A 197 -51.90 -3.55 -3.53
CA ALA A 197 -51.23 -4.15 -4.65
C ALA A 197 -50.43 -3.10 -5.48
N ARG A 198 -51.05 -1.95 -5.76
CA ARG A 198 -50.35 -0.83 -6.45
C ARG A 198 -49.18 -0.30 -5.66
N ASP A 199 -49.38 -0.01 -4.36
CA ASP A 199 -48.33 0.51 -3.49
C ASP A 199 -47.14 -0.46 -3.39
N ALA A 200 -47.41 -1.78 -3.40
CA ALA A 200 -46.37 -2.83 -3.41
C ALA A 200 -45.58 -2.86 -4.74
N ALA A 201 -46.27 -2.82 -5.88
CA ALA A 201 -45.64 -2.78 -7.20
C ALA A 201 -44.84 -1.50 -7.38
N ASP A 202 -45.37 -0.32 -7.02
CA ASP A 202 -44.66 0.95 -7.09
C ASP A 202 -43.36 0.91 -6.25
N LYS A 203 -43.42 0.33 -5.05
CA LYS A 203 -42.26 0.14 -4.19
C LYS A 203 -41.22 -0.77 -4.84
N THR A 204 -41.65 -1.86 -5.47
CA THR A 204 -40.76 -2.79 -6.18
C THR A 204 -40.10 -2.12 -7.38
N MET A 205 -40.86 -1.43 -8.21
CA MET A 205 -40.35 -0.67 -9.37
C MET A 205 -39.36 0.42 -8.93
N ALA A 206 -39.64 1.12 -7.83
CA ALA A 206 -38.73 2.12 -7.28
C ALA A 206 -37.41 1.49 -6.77
N GLN A 207 -37.47 0.29 -6.20
CA GLN A 207 -36.28 -0.45 -5.78
C GLN A 207 -35.43 -0.90 -6.98
N ILE A 208 -36.07 -1.42 -8.04
CA ILE A 208 -35.40 -1.81 -9.28
C ILE A 208 -34.68 -0.60 -9.89
N ARG A 209 -35.37 0.54 -10.04
CA ARG A 209 -34.77 1.79 -10.53
C ARG A 209 -33.57 2.19 -9.70
N LYS A 210 -33.74 2.30 -8.38
CA LYS A 210 -32.67 2.73 -7.46
C LYS A 210 -31.43 1.84 -7.56
N ARG A 211 -31.63 0.53 -7.69
CA ARG A 211 -30.50 -0.43 -7.81
C ARG A 211 -29.80 -0.26 -9.16
N ALA A 212 -30.55 -0.24 -10.25
CA ALA A 212 -29.98 -0.10 -11.60
C ALA A 212 -29.26 1.25 -11.79
N ASP A 213 -29.86 2.35 -11.27
CA ASP A 213 -29.21 3.66 -11.32
C ASP A 213 -27.91 3.68 -10.51
N ALA A 214 -27.86 3.04 -9.34
CA ALA A 214 -26.62 2.91 -8.57
C ALA A 214 -25.55 2.08 -9.30
N ASP A 215 -25.94 1.02 -10.02
CA ASP A 215 -25.02 0.21 -10.82
C ASP A 215 -24.50 1.00 -12.03
N LEU A 216 -25.35 1.79 -12.68
CA LEU A 216 -24.97 2.69 -13.79
C LEU A 216 -24.02 3.78 -13.29
N ASP A 217 -24.34 4.47 -12.22
CA ASP A 217 -23.48 5.50 -11.59
C ASP A 217 -22.10 4.92 -11.24
N ARG A 218 -22.06 3.69 -10.72
CA ARG A 218 -20.81 3.02 -10.40
C ARG A 218 -19.96 2.74 -11.64
N LYS A 219 -20.58 2.27 -12.72
CA LYS A 219 -19.90 2.05 -14.00
C LYS A 219 -19.37 3.36 -14.60
N GLU A 220 -20.16 4.43 -14.52
CA GLU A 220 -19.74 5.76 -14.97
C GLU A 220 -18.52 6.26 -14.18
N GLN A 221 -18.54 6.16 -12.86
CA GLN A 221 -17.40 6.53 -12.01
C GLN A 221 -16.14 5.75 -12.35
N VAL A 222 -16.25 4.43 -12.56
CA VAL A 222 -15.12 3.57 -12.96
C VAL A 222 -14.57 4.01 -14.31
N TRP A 223 -15.43 4.25 -15.29
CA TRP A 223 -15.04 4.65 -16.64
C TRP A 223 -14.39 6.04 -16.67
N ASP A 224 -15.00 7.02 -16.02
CA ASP A 224 -14.47 8.38 -15.96
C ASP A 224 -13.14 8.45 -15.22
N ARG A 225 -13.01 7.69 -14.13
CA ARG A 225 -11.76 7.62 -13.39
C ARG A 225 -10.66 6.98 -14.24
N PHE A 226 -10.95 5.88 -14.93
CA PHE A 226 -10.01 5.21 -15.83
C PHE A 226 -9.54 6.11 -16.99
N LYS A 227 -10.45 6.80 -17.66
CA LYS A 227 -10.09 7.70 -18.77
C LYS A 227 -9.08 8.78 -18.38
N ASN A 228 -9.23 9.30 -17.17
CA ASN A 228 -8.45 10.42 -16.65
C ASN A 228 -7.28 9.99 -15.76
N LEU A 229 -7.04 8.69 -15.61
CA LEU A 229 -6.04 8.13 -14.71
C LEU A 229 -4.63 8.55 -15.12
N LYS A 230 -3.84 9.01 -14.14
CA LYS A 230 -2.44 9.41 -14.34
C LYS A 230 -1.53 8.73 -13.33
N VAL A 231 -0.26 8.64 -13.67
CA VAL A 231 0.76 8.19 -12.73
C VAL A 231 0.81 9.13 -11.52
N ALA A 232 0.97 8.55 -10.34
CA ALA A 232 0.90 9.20 -9.03
C ALA A 232 -0.50 9.66 -8.58
N ASP A 233 -1.56 9.37 -9.34
CA ASP A 233 -2.93 9.54 -8.85
C ASP A 233 -3.20 8.64 -7.64
N LEU A 234 -4.02 9.13 -6.72
CA LEU A 234 -4.42 8.38 -5.54
C LEU A 234 -5.89 7.97 -5.63
N GLU A 235 -6.15 6.73 -5.24
CA GLU A 235 -7.52 6.21 -5.12
C GLU A 235 -7.75 5.68 -3.70
N GLY A 236 -8.67 6.33 -3.00
CA GLY A 236 -9.03 5.97 -1.63
C GLY A 236 -10.23 5.04 -1.52
N ASP A 237 -11.03 4.92 -2.58
CA ASP A 237 -12.14 3.95 -2.65
C ASP A 237 -11.61 2.61 -3.16
N GLU A 238 -11.44 1.66 -2.25
CA GLU A 238 -10.98 0.31 -2.57
C GLU A 238 -11.91 -0.41 -3.55
N GLY A 239 -13.22 -0.21 -3.44
CA GLY A 239 -14.20 -0.80 -4.35
C GLY A 239 -14.05 -0.23 -5.76
N LEU A 240 -13.86 1.09 -5.89
CA LEU A 240 -13.62 1.75 -7.18
C LEU A 240 -12.30 1.26 -7.81
N TYR A 241 -11.23 1.20 -7.01
CA TYR A 241 -9.94 0.70 -7.48
C TYR A 241 -10.02 -0.75 -7.97
N ARG A 242 -10.67 -1.64 -7.21
CA ARG A 242 -10.87 -3.04 -7.61
C ARG A 242 -11.66 -3.15 -8.91
N ALA A 243 -12.78 -2.43 -9.01
CA ALA A 243 -13.59 -2.44 -10.24
C ALA A 243 -12.82 -1.94 -11.47
N MET A 244 -12.00 -0.87 -11.31
CA MET A 244 -11.11 -0.42 -12.39
C MET A 244 -10.06 -1.47 -12.76
N ARG A 245 -9.43 -2.09 -11.75
CA ARG A 245 -8.41 -3.10 -11.94
C ARG A 245 -8.95 -4.36 -12.62
N ASP A 246 -10.12 -4.83 -12.21
CA ASP A 246 -10.75 -6.02 -12.79
C ASP A 246 -11.07 -5.84 -14.27
N LYS A 247 -11.45 -4.63 -14.66
CA LYS A 247 -11.84 -4.33 -16.06
C LYS A 247 -10.70 -3.80 -16.92
N TYR A 248 -9.85 -2.94 -16.36
CA TYR A 248 -8.83 -2.17 -17.11
C TYR A 248 -7.40 -2.41 -16.58
N GLY A 249 -7.17 -3.43 -15.78
CA GLY A 249 -5.89 -3.69 -15.13
C GLY A 249 -4.71 -3.95 -16.07
N GLN A 250 -4.96 -4.19 -17.34
CA GLN A 250 -3.91 -4.31 -18.36
C GLN A 250 -3.30 -2.96 -18.77
N TYR A 251 -3.95 -1.84 -18.46
CA TYR A 251 -3.52 -0.49 -18.85
C TYR A 251 -2.85 0.29 -17.71
N PHE A 252 -2.94 -0.19 -16.49
CA PHE A 252 -2.34 0.49 -15.33
C PHE A 252 -1.97 -0.46 -14.20
N GLU A 253 -1.01 -0.04 -13.40
CA GLU A 253 -0.68 -0.69 -12.14
C GLU A 253 -0.83 0.30 -10.99
N GLY A 254 -1.29 -0.21 -9.86
CA GLY A 254 -1.37 0.54 -8.61
C GLY A 254 -1.00 -0.33 -7.42
N SER A 255 -0.46 0.28 -6.40
CA SER A 255 -0.02 -0.40 -5.19
C SER A 255 -0.22 0.48 -3.96
N MET A 256 -0.12 -0.10 -2.77
CA MET A 256 -0.17 0.61 -1.48
C MET A 256 1.13 0.49 -0.71
N GLY A 257 1.27 1.29 0.31
CA GLY A 257 2.39 1.22 1.25
C GLY A 257 3.71 1.68 0.68
N ALA A 258 4.80 1.33 1.35
CA ALA A 258 6.15 1.69 0.92
C ALA A 258 6.55 1.03 -0.39
N GLU A 259 5.95 -0.10 -0.76
CA GLU A 259 6.20 -0.78 -2.04
C GLU A 259 5.76 0.08 -3.23
N ALA A 260 4.61 0.76 -3.13
CA ALA A 260 4.15 1.68 -4.16
C ALA A 260 5.17 2.81 -4.41
N ILE A 261 5.71 3.37 -3.33
CA ILE A 261 6.74 4.41 -3.39
C ILE A 261 8.03 3.86 -3.99
N GLN A 262 8.45 2.66 -3.59
CA GLN A 262 9.64 2.01 -4.11
C GLN A 262 9.53 1.77 -5.62
N ARG A 263 8.42 1.20 -6.09
CA ARG A 263 8.16 0.98 -7.52
C ARG A 263 8.21 2.28 -8.30
N ARG A 264 7.56 3.34 -7.77
CA ARG A 264 7.56 4.65 -8.43
C ARG A 264 8.95 5.27 -8.48
N LEU A 265 9.80 5.10 -7.45
CA LEU A 265 11.18 5.56 -7.46
C LEU A 265 12.06 4.79 -8.44
N GLN A 266 11.83 3.50 -8.61
CA GLN A 266 12.57 2.67 -9.57
C GLN A 266 12.31 3.06 -11.03
N THR A 267 11.10 3.54 -11.34
CA THR A 267 10.69 3.98 -12.68
C THR A 267 10.83 5.49 -12.88
N PHE A 268 11.39 6.21 -11.90
CA PHE A 268 11.51 7.66 -11.93
C PHE A 268 12.70 8.10 -12.78
N ASP A 269 12.44 8.81 -13.86
CA ASP A 269 13.47 9.41 -14.70
C ASP A 269 13.86 10.79 -14.16
N LEU A 270 15.02 10.86 -13.50
CA LEU A 270 15.55 12.07 -12.89
C LEU A 270 15.95 13.14 -13.93
N GLU A 271 16.47 12.71 -15.09
CA GLU A 271 16.94 13.62 -16.12
C GLU A 271 15.77 14.31 -16.80
N ALA A 272 14.79 13.53 -17.27
CA ALA A 272 13.58 14.05 -17.89
C ALA A 272 12.81 15.00 -16.93
N GLU A 273 12.65 14.61 -15.66
CA GLU A 273 11.96 15.45 -14.67
C GLU A 273 12.72 16.74 -14.38
N SER A 274 14.08 16.69 -14.30
CA SER A 274 14.92 17.87 -14.12
C SER A 274 14.79 18.85 -15.29
N GLU A 275 14.76 18.36 -16.52
CA GLU A 275 14.58 19.19 -17.72
C GLU A 275 13.20 19.84 -17.74
N MET A 276 12.14 19.08 -17.47
CA MET A 276 10.77 19.58 -17.37
C MET A 276 10.63 20.65 -16.29
N LEU A 277 11.26 20.45 -15.12
CA LEU A 277 11.26 21.45 -14.05
C LEU A 277 12.01 22.73 -14.45
N ARG A 278 13.17 22.61 -15.12
CA ARG A 278 13.93 23.78 -15.63
C ARG A 278 13.13 24.57 -16.65
N GLU A 279 12.40 23.90 -17.52
CA GLU A 279 11.52 24.55 -18.49
C GLU A 279 10.34 25.24 -17.78
N THR A 280 9.72 24.55 -16.83
CA THR A 280 8.66 25.14 -15.98
C THR A 280 9.14 26.38 -15.22
N ILE A 281 10.40 26.44 -14.77
CA ILE A 281 10.99 27.60 -14.11
C ILE A 281 11.17 28.75 -15.07
N LYS A 282 11.53 28.49 -16.34
CA LYS A 282 11.70 29.52 -17.39
C LYS A 282 10.35 30.13 -17.81
N THR A 283 9.35 29.29 -18.01
CA THR A 283 8.05 29.70 -18.58
C THR A 283 7.00 30.03 -17.52
N GLY A 284 7.08 29.42 -16.34
CA GLY A 284 6.11 29.54 -15.26
C GLY A 284 6.22 30.83 -14.45
N LYS A 285 5.08 31.24 -13.85
CA LYS A 285 4.98 32.40 -12.96
C LYS A 285 4.37 31.99 -11.61
N GLY A 286 4.61 32.81 -10.58
CA GLY A 286 3.97 32.66 -9.27
C GLY A 286 4.27 31.34 -8.56
N GLN A 287 3.25 30.71 -8.00
CA GLN A 287 3.37 29.48 -7.19
C GLN A 287 3.94 28.29 -7.97
N ARG A 288 3.60 28.15 -9.26
CA ARG A 288 4.09 27.07 -10.12
C ARG A 288 5.62 27.12 -10.23
N LYS A 289 6.18 28.31 -10.48
CA LYS A 289 7.64 28.51 -10.50
C LYS A 289 8.30 28.22 -9.16
N THR A 290 7.69 28.68 -8.06
CA THR A 290 8.23 28.47 -6.71
C THR A 290 8.21 26.96 -6.34
N ARG A 291 7.16 26.23 -6.71
CA ARG A 291 7.08 24.77 -6.50
C ARG A 291 8.14 24.03 -7.31
N ALA A 292 8.28 24.38 -8.59
CA ALA A 292 9.31 23.78 -9.45
C ALA A 292 10.73 24.04 -8.93
N LEU A 293 11.04 25.25 -8.46
CA LEU A 293 12.32 25.58 -7.84
C LEU A 293 12.60 24.74 -6.57
N LYS A 294 11.58 24.53 -5.72
CA LYS A 294 11.72 23.70 -4.52
C LYS A 294 11.96 22.24 -4.86
N ARG A 295 11.27 21.72 -5.88
CA ARG A 295 11.48 20.34 -6.36
C ARG A 295 12.86 20.14 -6.97
N LEU A 296 13.33 21.09 -7.78
CA LEU A 296 14.64 20.98 -8.44
C LEU A 296 15.82 21.04 -7.44
N LYS A 297 15.61 21.54 -6.21
CA LYS A 297 16.64 21.60 -5.16
C LYS A 297 16.80 20.28 -4.39
N VAL A 298 15.87 19.38 -4.47
CA VAL A 298 15.87 18.07 -3.77
C VAL A 298 16.57 17.03 -4.59
#